data_c9af5111beee70be2c81b8e7c4d83a9e
#
_entry.id   c9af5111beee70be2c81b8e7c4d83a9e
#
_cell.length_a   1.000
_cell.length_b   1.000
_cell.length_c   1.000
_cell.angle_alpha   90.00
_cell.angle_beta   90.00
_cell.angle_gamma   90.00
#
_symmetry.space_group_name_H-M   'P 1'
#
loop_
_entity.id
_entity.type
_entity.pdbx_description
1 polymer ?
#
loop_
_entity_poly.entity_id
_entity_poly.type
_entity_poly.pdbx_seq_one_letter_code
_entity_poly.pdbx_strand_id
1 'polypeptide(L)'
;MAQAFLVLDDGRIFEGRSWGATGRTFGEAVFQTGMTGYQETLTDPSYHKQVVVMTAPHIGNTGMNTQDNESSKIWVAGFVARNPSSLTSNWRSENDLEAELISQNVVGIQGVDTRAITRHLRDRGAMRVGIFSNLELTREEMVVEVRKSPQMAGAYLVKDVSTPKTYVVPSVGKKKFVVAALDLGIKAATPRMLAQRGVEVHVMPHDSTFEDILAVHPDGVFLSNGPGDPATMTETIELVRLVLGAQIPIFGICFGHQILGRALGFETYKLQFGHRGINQPVIDKNTQKVEITAHNHGFALKAPTDAQFTTVYGPGEVTHVCLNDGVVEGLQLLEGAAFSVQYHPEAAAGPHDAAYLFDRFIDLMGKKVKA
;
A
#
# COMPACT_ATOMS: atom_id res chain seq x y z
N MET A 1 -30.28 9.59 -8.99
CA MET A 1 -29.33 8.54 -8.59
C MET A 1 -30.11 7.26 -8.34
N ALA A 2 -29.68 6.14 -8.92
CA ALA A 2 -30.32 4.84 -8.73
C ALA A 2 -30.01 4.27 -7.32
N GLN A 3 -30.86 3.34 -6.87
CA GLN A 3 -30.62 2.58 -5.65
C GLN A 3 -29.36 1.70 -5.84
N ALA A 4 -28.59 1.55 -4.76
CA ALA A 4 -27.41 0.70 -4.74
C ALA A 4 -27.32 -0.06 -3.42
N PHE A 5 -26.62 -1.19 -3.46
CA PHE A 5 -26.44 -2.08 -2.32
C PHE A 5 -24.94 -2.37 -2.12
N LEU A 6 -24.48 -2.24 -0.89
CA LEU A 6 -23.19 -2.80 -0.45
C LEU A 6 -23.51 -4.08 0.31
N VAL A 7 -22.97 -5.18 -0.17
CA VAL A 7 -23.28 -6.54 0.33
C VAL A 7 -22.01 -7.21 0.81
N LEU A 8 -22.00 -7.64 2.07
CA LEU A 8 -20.89 -8.36 2.68
C LEU A 8 -21.10 -9.88 2.57
N ASP A 9 -20.03 -10.66 2.60
CA ASP A 9 -20.11 -12.12 2.42
C ASP A 9 -20.76 -12.87 3.60
N ASP A 10 -20.86 -12.24 4.76
CA ASP A 10 -21.66 -12.76 5.89
C ASP A 10 -23.19 -12.56 5.71
N GLY A 11 -23.61 -11.88 4.66
CA GLY A 11 -24.99 -11.62 4.31
C GLY A 11 -25.52 -10.26 4.76
N ARG A 12 -24.69 -9.43 5.42
CA ARG A 12 -25.11 -8.09 5.81
C ARG A 12 -25.18 -7.16 4.59
N ILE A 13 -26.26 -6.40 4.48
CA ILE A 13 -26.53 -5.49 3.36
C ILE A 13 -26.73 -4.08 3.88
N PHE A 14 -26.12 -3.11 3.20
CA PHE A 14 -26.32 -1.69 3.42
C PHE A 14 -26.88 -1.06 2.15
N GLU A 15 -28.00 -0.36 2.30
CA GLU A 15 -28.66 0.34 1.19
C GLU A 15 -28.16 1.78 1.08
N GLY A 16 -27.98 2.23 -0.13
CA GLY A 16 -27.54 3.58 -0.46
C GLY A 16 -27.95 3.99 -1.87
N ARG A 17 -27.20 4.88 -2.44
CA ARG A 17 -27.40 5.39 -3.79
C ARG A 17 -26.15 5.18 -4.63
N SER A 18 -26.33 4.88 -5.89
CA SER A 18 -25.25 4.76 -6.87
C SER A 18 -24.43 6.06 -6.92
N TRP A 19 -23.12 5.90 -7.00
CA TRP A 19 -22.16 6.98 -7.08
C TRP A 19 -20.98 6.53 -7.96
N GLY A 20 -20.44 7.42 -8.80
CA GLY A 20 -19.47 7.01 -9.80
C GLY A 20 -20.11 6.16 -10.93
N ALA A 21 -19.41 5.16 -11.43
CA ALA A 21 -19.91 4.26 -12.45
C ALA A 21 -21.05 3.37 -11.92
N THR A 22 -21.95 2.98 -12.81
CA THR A 22 -23.04 2.04 -12.50
C THR A 22 -22.63 0.61 -12.86
N GLY A 23 -23.16 -0.38 -12.12
CA GLY A 23 -22.90 -1.78 -12.36
C GLY A 23 -22.60 -2.55 -11.08
N ARG A 24 -21.68 -3.49 -11.15
CA ARG A 24 -21.24 -4.27 -10.00
C ARG A 24 -19.72 -4.36 -9.92
N THR A 25 -19.20 -4.43 -8.70
CA THR A 25 -17.79 -4.65 -8.43
C THR A 25 -17.63 -5.51 -7.18
N PHE A 26 -16.49 -6.20 -7.08
CA PHE A 26 -16.15 -7.07 -5.95
C PHE A 26 -14.75 -6.79 -5.46
N GLY A 27 -14.52 -7.02 -4.16
CA GLY A 27 -13.21 -6.88 -3.54
C GLY A 27 -13.22 -7.25 -2.08
N GLU A 28 -12.14 -6.94 -1.37
CA GLU A 28 -12.09 -6.97 0.07
C GLU A 28 -12.56 -5.63 0.65
N ALA A 29 -13.55 -5.67 1.55
CA ALA A 29 -13.98 -4.47 2.27
C ALA A 29 -12.92 -4.04 3.27
N VAL A 30 -12.45 -2.81 3.12
CA VAL A 30 -11.48 -2.19 4.03
C VAL A 30 -11.94 -0.77 4.37
N PHE A 31 -11.58 -0.25 5.55
CA PHE A 31 -11.91 1.11 5.92
C PHE A 31 -10.66 1.97 6.07
N GLN A 32 -10.74 3.22 5.60
CA GLN A 32 -9.68 4.22 5.66
C GLN A 32 -10.08 5.30 6.67
N THR A 33 -9.22 5.54 7.66
CA THR A 33 -9.50 6.50 8.76
C THR A 33 -8.99 7.91 8.49
N GLY A 34 -8.26 8.13 7.38
CA GLY A 34 -7.79 9.46 6.98
C GLY A 34 -8.95 10.41 6.68
N MET A 35 -8.84 11.64 7.16
CA MET A 35 -9.82 12.70 6.87
C MET A 35 -9.54 13.40 5.53
N THR A 36 -8.35 13.22 4.98
CA THR A 36 -7.85 13.78 3.72
C THR A 36 -7.15 12.70 2.91
N GLY A 37 -6.72 13.02 1.70
CA GLY A 37 -5.90 12.10 0.89
C GLY A 37 -6.70 11.00 0.22
N TYR A 38 -7.96 11.25 -0.12
CA TYR A 38 -8.76 10.25 -0.84
C TYR A 38 -8.25 10.03 -2.28
N GLN A 39 -7.68 11.04 -2.93
CA GLN A 39 -7.11 10.89 -4.27
C GLN A 39 -5.90 9.97 -4.25
N GLU A 40 -4.99 10.16 -3.30
CA GLU A 40 -3.83 9.31 -3.08
C GLU A 40 -4.26 7.89 -2.72
N THR A 41 -5.29 7.73 -1.89
CA THR A 41 -5.88 6.42 -1.58
C THR A 41 -6.44 5.73 -2.81
N LEU A 42 -7.17 6.44 -3.67
CA LEU A 42 -7.78 5.89 -4.88
C LEU A 42 -6.72 5.43 -5.88
N THR A 43 -5.63 6.18 -6.01
CA THR A 43 -4.57 5.96 -7.00
C THR A 43 -3.37 5.15 -6.49
N ASP A 44 -3.36 4.73 -5.20
CA ASP A 44 -2.36 3.83 -4.63
C ASP A 44 -2.60 2.38 -5.12
N PRO A 45 -1.66 1.79 -5.88
CA PRO A 45 -1.78 0.41 -6.37
C PRO A 45 -1.99 -0.63 -5.27
N SER A 46 -1.57 -0.36 -4.03
CA SER A 46 -1.75 -1.26 -2.89
C SER A 46 -3.21 -1.51 -2.53
N TYR A 47 -4.14 -0.66 -2.97
CA TYR A 47 -5.60 -0.88 -2.82
C TYR A 47 -6.22 -1.72 -3.95
N HIS A 48 -5.44 -2.27 -4.86
CA HIS A 48 -5.97 -3.11 -5.94
C HIS A 48 -6.80 -4.27 -5.38
N LYS A 49 -8.01 -4.48 -5.96
CA LYS A 49 -9.03 -5.46 -5.49
C LYS A 49 -9.58 -5.19 -4.09
N GLN A 50 -9.48 -3.96 -3.57
CA GLN A 50 -10.13 -3.57 -2.32
C GLN A 50 -11.27 -2.58 -2.61
N VAL A 51 -12.37 -2.71 -1.86
CA VAL A 51 -13.45 -1.72 -1.78
C VAL A 51 -13.22 -0.88 -0.54
N VAL A 52 -12.90 0.39 -0.76
CA VAL A 52 -12.48 1.29 0.31
C VAL A 52 -13.67 2.05 0.88
N VAL A 53 -13.88 1.92 2.19
CA VAL A 53 -14.90 2.65 2.96
C VAL A 53 -14.23 3.83 3.66
N MET A 54 -14.58 5.04 3.27
CA MET A 54 -14.12 6.24 3.96
C MET A 54 -14.87 6.43 5.28
N THR A 55 -14.13 6.49 6.40
CA THR A 55 -14.76 6.76 7.71
C THR A 55 -15.11 8.22 7.89
N ALA A 56 -14.38 9.13 7.24
CA ALA A 56 -14.72 10.54 7.16
C ALA A 56 -16.06 10.68 6.40
N PRO A 57 -17.09 11.31 7.02
CA PRO A 57 -18.43 11.35 6.42
C PRO A 57 -18.49 12.24 5.18
N HIS A 58 -17.66 13.27 5.09
CA HIS A 58 -17.59 14.21 3.97
C HIS A 58 -16.24 14.10 3.27
N ILE A 59 -16.27 13.83 1.96
CA ILE A 59 -15.11 13.75 1.09
C ILE A 59 -15.44 14.38 -0.27
N GLY A 60 -14.44 14.60 -1.11
CA GLY A 60 -14.61 15.11 -2.48
C GLY A 60 -14.55 16.64 -2.60
N ASN A 61 -14.56 17.36 -1.49
CA ASN A 61 -14.57 18.84 -1.51
C ASN A 61 -13.26 19.46 -2.05
N THR A 62 -12.14 18.76 -1.99
CA THR A 62 -10.86 19.22 -2.57
C THR A 62 -10.76 18.94 -4.07
N GLY A 63 -11.70 18.16 -4.64
CA GLY A 63 -11.64 17.74 -6.04
C GLY A 63 -10.55 16.73 -6.32
N MET A 64 -10.18 16.62 -7.59
CA MET A 64 -9.08 15.81 -8.12
C MET A 64 -8.14 16.72 -8.92
N ASN A 65 -6.86 16.36 -8.99
CA ASN A 65 -5.84 17.07 -9.76
C ASN A 65 -4.75 16.11 -10.26
N THR A 66 -3.92 16.56 -11.18
CA THR A 66 -2.88 15.73 -11.80
C THR A 66 -1.64 15.53 -10.93
N GLN A 67 -1.46 16.30 -9.84
CA GLN A 67 -0.24 16.29 -9.03
C GLN A 67 -0.29 15.29 -7.86
N ASP A 68 -1.51 15.03 -7.32
CA ASP A 68 -1.71 14.21 -6.13
C ASP A 68 -1.95 12.72 -6.45
N ASN A 69 -1.80 12.32 -7.70
CA ASN A 69 -1.88 10.92 -8.09
C ASN A 69 -0.62 10.15 -7.66
N GLU A 70 -0.84 9.00 -7.04
CA GLU A 70 0.23 8.06 -6.68
C GLU A 70 0.57 7.07 -7.81
N SER A 71 -0.26 7.03 -8.85
CA SER A 71 -0.02 6.25 -10.07
C SER A 71 -0.88 6.76 -11.23
N SER A 72 -0.85 6.07 -12.37
CA SER A 72 -1.50 6.49 -13.61
C SER A 72 -3.03 6.36 -13.63
N LYS A 73 -3.64 5.67 -12.65
CA LYS A 73 -5.10 5.42 -12.61
C LYS A 73 -5.61 5.13 -11.20
N ILE A 74 -6.93 5.06 -11.06
CA ILE A 74 -7.59 4.56 -9.85
C ILE A 74 -7.48 3.02 -9.80
N TRP A 75 -7.07 2.49 -8.65
CA TRP A 75 -6.86 1.05 -8.44
C TRP A 75 -7.90 0.38 -7.54
N VAL A 76 -8.61 1.14 -6.72
CA VAL A 76 -9.64 0.56 -5.85
C VAL A 76 -10.69 -0.16 -6.68
N ALA A 77 -11.16 -1.31 -6.20
CA ALA A 77 -12.25 -2.05 -6.85
C ALA A 77 -13.59 -1.34 -6.74
N GLY A 78 -13.78 -0.56 -5.68
CA GLY A 78 -14.96 0.25 -5.44
C GLY A 78 -14.75 1.26 -4.33
N PHE A 79 -15.62 2.26 -4.26
CA PHE A 79 -15.47 3.35 -3.30
C PHE A 79 -16.75 3.67 -2.57
N VAL A 80 -16.66 3.81 -1.24
CA VAL A 80 -17.81 3.96 -0.35
C VAL A 80 -17.69 5.22 0.48
N ALA A 81 -18.66 6.10 0.38
CA ALA A 81 -18.73 7.33 1.17
C ALA A 81 -20.12 7.55 1.77
N ARG A 82 -20.18 8.27 2.89
CA ARG A 82 -21.46 8.64 3.47
C ARG A 82 -22.11 9.81 2.72
N ASN A 83 -21.36 10.88 2.52
CA ASN A 83 -21.86 12.12 1.95
C ASN A 83 -20.77 12.83 1.12
N PRO A 84 -20.50 12.35 -0.10
CA PRO A 84 -19.53 13.01 -0.97
C PRO A 84 -20.03 14.40 -1.37
N SER A 85 -19.10 15.35 -1.48
CA SER A 85 -19.40 16.70 -1.92
C SER A 85 -19.76 16.71 -3.40
N SER A 86 -20.85 17.40 -3.74
CA SER A 86 -21.26 17.65 -5.12
C SER A 86 -20.57 18.89 -5.72
N LEU A 87 -19.85 19.64 -4.89
CA LEU A 87 -19.13 20.85 -5.31
C LEU A 87 -17.70 20.78 -4.79
N THR A 88 -16.74 21.05 -5.65
CA THR A 88 -15.35 21.24 -5.28
C THR A 88 -15.09 22.68 -4.83
N SER A 89 -14.27 22.85 -3.80
CA SER A 89 -13.93 24.16 -3.24
C SER A 89 -12.45 24.18 -2.85
N ASN A 90 -11.58 23.99 -3.85
CA ASN A 90 -10.13 24.05 -3.67
C ASN A 90 -9.48 24.64 -4.92
N TRP A 91 -8.50 25.52 -4.75
CA TRP A 91 -7.80 26.17 -5.85
C TRP A 91 -6.99 25.20 -6.75
N ARG A 92 -6.66 24.00 -6.25
CA ARG A 92 -5.96 22.96 -6.98
C ARG A 92 -6.90 22.00 -7.73
N SER A 93 -8.21 22.14 -7.57
CA SER A 93 -9.16 21.24 -8.22
C SER A 93 -9.18 21.46 -9.73
N GLU A 94 -8.95 20.38 -10.47
CA GLU A 94 -9.02 20.31 -11.93
C GLU A 94 -10.28 19.55 -12.38
N ASN A 95 -10.80 18.63 -11.53
CA ASN A 95 -11.98 17.82 -11.80
C ASN A 95 -12.69 17.50 -10.47
N ASP A 96 -13.95 17.07 -10.54
CA ASP A 96 -14.65 16.54 -9.37
C ASP A 96 -14.44 15.02 -9.22
N LEU A 97 -14.60 14.54 -7.99
CA LEU A 97 -14.35 13.13 -7.66
C LEU A 97 -15.31 12.17 -8.36
N GLU A 98 -16.61 12.53 -8.51
CA GLU A 98 -17.60 11.66 -9.16
C GLU A 98 -17.31 11.52 -10.65
N ALA A 99 -16.97 12.62 -11.33
CA ALA A 99 -16.59 12.59 -12.74
C ALA A 99 -15.34 11.70 -12.95
N GLU A 100 -14.37 11.75 -12.04
CA GLU A 100 -13.18 10.91 -12.12
C GLU A 100 -13.50 9.42 -11.92
N LEU A 101 -14.35 9.08 -10.94
CA LEU A 101 -14.82 7.70 -10.75
C LEU A 101 -15.56 7.17 -11.99
N ILE A 102 -16.41 8.00 -12.62
CA ILE A 102 -17.14 7.64 -13.85
C ILE A 102 -16.16 7.41 -15.01
N SER A 103 -15.22 8.35 -15.21
CA SER A 103 -14.26 8.30 -16.32
C SER A 103 -13.41 7.04 -16.31
N GLN A 104 -13.09 6.53 -15.11
CA GLN A 104 -12.29 5.33 -14.89
C GLN A 104 -13.13 4.08 -14.59
N ASN A 105 -14.45 4.14 -14.77
CA ASN A 105 -15.38 3.02 -14.57
C ASN A 105 -15.32 2.42 -13.16
N VAL A 106 -15.16 3.26 -12.13
CA VAL A 106 -15.13 2.84 -10.72
C VAL A 106 -16.53 2.91 -10.12
N VAL A 107 -17.04 1.75 -9.70
CA VAL A 107 -18.36 1.64 -9.06
C VAL A 107 -18.28 2.11 -7.63
N GLY A 108 -19.17 3.03 -7.24
CA GLY A 108 -19.25 3.56 -5.90
C GLY A 108 -20.67 3.51 -5.32
N ILE A 109 -20.74 3.70 -4.03
CA ILE A 109 -21.99 3.83 -3.28
C ILE A 109 -21.89 4.96 -2.25
N GLN A 110 -22.94 5.76 -2.17
CA GLN A 110 -23.05 6.83 -1.20
C GLN A 110 -24.32 6.73 -0.36
N GLY A 111 -24.39 7.48 0.74
CA GLY A 111 -25.56 7.53 1.61
C GLY A 111 -25.68 6.37 2.59
N VAL A 112 -24.68 5.48 2.61
CA VAL A 112 -24.62 4.36 3.54
C VAL A 112 -24.10 4.77 4.92
N ASP A 113 -24.42 4.02 5.95
CA ASP A 113 -23.85 4.20 7.28
C ASP A 113 -22.42 3.64 7.35
N THR A 114 -21.44 4.45 6.93
CA THR A 114 -20.01 4.07 6.94
C THR A 114 -19.49 3.77 8.34
N ARG A 115 -20.07 4.38 9.41
CA ARG A 115 -19.72 4.05 10.79
C ARG A 115 -20.15 2.63 11.17
N ALA A 116 -21.38 2.23 10.79
CA ALA A 116 -21.87 0.88 11.03
C ALA A 116 -21.05 -0.16 10.24
N ILE A 117 -20.68 0.14 8.99
CA ILE A 117 -19.80 -0.71 8.17
C ILE A 117 -18.43 -0.85 8.86
N THR A 118 -17.80 0.26 9.23
CA THR A 118 -16.48 0.27 9.90
C THR A 118 -16.50 -0.56 11.20
N ARG A 119 -17.52 -0.38 12.06
CA ARG A 119 -17.65 -1.17 13.28
C ARG A 119 -17.79 -2.66 12.98
N HIS A 120 -18.59 -3.00 11.96
CA HIS A 120 -18.79 -4.38 11.56
C HIS A 120 -17.48 -5.03 11.09
N LEU A 121 -16.71 -4.35 10.22
CA LEU A 121 -15.41 -4.82 9.74
C LEU A 121 -14.36 -4.91 10.87
N ARG A 122 -14.38 -3.97 11.82
CA ARG A 122 -13.49 -4.03 12.98
C ARG A 122 -13.78 -5.26 13.86
N ASP A 123 -15.06 -5.56 14.09
CA ASP A 123 -15.48 -6.61 14.99
C ASP A 123 -15.41 -8.00 14.32
N ARG A 124 -15.65 -8.10 13.01
CA ARG A 124 -15.70 -9.35 12.24
C ARG A 124 -14.50 -9.63 11.36
N GLY A 125 -13.71 -8.61 11.08
CA GLY A 125 -12.58 -8.67 10.17
C GLY A 125 -12.88 -8.13 8.75
N ALA A 126 -11.83 -7.86 8.01
CA ALA A 126 -11.92 -7.57 6.57
C ALA A 126 -12.49 -8.79 5.85
N MET A 127 -13.45 -8.57 4.95
CA MET A 127 -14.20 -9.65 4.30
C MET A 127 -14.53 -9.27 2.85
N ARG A 128 -14.94 -10.25 2.06
CA ARG A 128 -15.40 -10.00 0.70
C ARG A 128 -16.65 -9.12 0.69
N VAL A 129 -16.73 -8.27 -0.31
CA VAL A 129 -17.82 -7.31 -0.50
C VAL A 129 -18.14 -7.15 -1.97
N GLY A 130 -19.40 -6.84 -2.27
CA GLY A 130 -19.83 -6.35 -3.58
C GLY A 130 -20.58 -5.05 -3.45
N ILE A 131 -20.42 -4.17 -4.43
CA ILE A 131 -21.30 -3.03 -4.65
C ILE A 131 -22.13 -3.33 -5.88
N PHE A 132 -23.44 -3.15 -5.77
CA PHE A 132 -24.41 -3.42 -6.85
C PHE A 132 -25.27 -2.19 -7.08
N SER A 133 -25.36 -1.71 -8.30
CA SER A 133 -26.25 -0.62 -8.68
C SER A 133 -26.89 -0.90 -10.03
N ASN A 134 -28.14 -0.49 -10.19
CA ASN A 134 -28.89 -0.64 -11.45
C ASN A 134 -28.96 -2.08 -12.00
N LEU A 135 -29.18 -3.07 -11.11
CA LEU A 135 -29.25 -4.49 -11.43
C LEU A 135 -30.56 -5.11 -10.91
N GLU A 136 -31.14 -6.01 -11.68
CA GLU A 136 -32.31 -6.81 -11.30
C GLU A 136 -31.87 -8.10 -10.58
N LEU A 137 -31.20 -7.99 -9.43
CA LEU A 137 -30.80 -9.11 -8.59
C LEU A 137 -31.53 -9.06 -7.25
N THR A 138 -31.95 -10.20 -6.77
CA THR A 138 -32.43 -10.35 -5.39
C THR A 138 -31.29 -10.19 -4.40
N ARG A 139 -31.60 -9.90 -3.13
CA ARG A 139 -30.60 -9.80 -2.06
C ARG A 139 -29.82 -11.10 -1.88
N GLU A 140 -30.50 -12.23 -1.99
CA GLU A 140 -29.92 -13.58 -1.89
C GLU A 140 -28.93 -13.85 -3.01
N GLU A 141 -29.28 -13.48 -4.25
CA GLU A 141 -28.38 -13.62 -5.40
C GLU A 141 -27.14 -12.75 -5.25
N MET A 142 -27.26 -11.50 -4.78
CA MET A 142 -26.12 -10.63 -4.50
C MET A 142 -25.16 -11.25 -3.48
N VAL A 143 -25.66 -11.81 -2.39
CA VAL A 143 -24.85 -12.51 -1.36
C VAL A 143 -24.12 -13.71 -1.97
N VAL A 144 -24.80 -14.49 -2.81
CA VAL A 144 -24.19 -15.64 -3.50
C VAL A 144 -23.04 -15.20 -4.41
N GLU A 145 -23.22 -14.10 -5.15
CA GLU A 145 -22.15 -13.56 -6.00
C GLU A 145 -20.94 -13.08 -5.20
N VAL A 146 -21.16 -12.37 -4.09
CA VAL A 146 -20.08 -11.95 -3.20
C VAL A 146 -19.30 -13.14 -2.64
N ARG A 147 -19.98 -14.20 -2.23
CA ARG A 147 -19.35 -15.42 -1.72
C ARG A 147 -18.54 -16.18 -2.74
N LYS A 148 -18.82 -16.02 -4.04
CA LYS A 148 -18.05 -16.60 -5.15
C LYS A 148 -16.83 -15.78 -5.53
N SER A 149 -16.74 -14.51 -5.10
CA SER A 149 -15.62 -13.65 -5.44
C SER A 149 -14.31 -14.11 -4.79
N PRO A 150 -13.14 -13.82 -5.38
CA PRO A 150 -11.85 -14.20 -4.81
C PRO A 150 -11.61 -13.58 -3.43
N GLN A 151 -10.80 -14.27 -2.61
CA GLN A 151 -10.30 -13.75 -1.34
C GLN A 151 -8.95 -13.06 -1.53
N MET A 152 -8.58 -12.17 -0.59
CA MET A 152 -7.26 -11.52 -0.59
C MET A 152 -6.14 -12.49 -0.18
N ALA A 153 -6.41 -13.40 0.76
CA ALA A 153 -5.46 -14.43 1.12
C ALA A 153 -5.21 -15.36 -0.09
N GLY A 154 -3.94 -15.60 -0.41
CA GLY A 154 -3.52 -16.34 -1.59
C GLY A 154 -3.62 -15.58 -2.92
N ALA A 155 -3.95 -14.28 -2.91
CA ALA A 155 -4.08 -13.48 -4.13
C ALA A 155 -2.72 -12.96 -4.61
N TYR A 156 -2.29 -13.37 -5.81
CA TYR A 156 -1.11 -12.84 -6.51
C TYR A 156 -1.53 -11.67 -7.41
N LEU A 157 -1.41 -10.43 -6.88
CA LEU A 157 -1.92 -9.22 -7.55
C LEU A 157 -0.83 -8.29 -8.09
N VAL A 158 0.42 -8.49 -7.73
CA VAL A 158 1.54 -7.62 -8.13
C VAL A 158 1.66 -7.50 -9.65
N LYS A 159 1.42 -8.58 -10.39
CA LYS A 159 1.44 -8.61 -11.86
C LYS A 159 0.47 -7.62 -12.53
N ASP A 160 -0.63 -7.27 -11.84
CA ASP A 160 -1.66 -6.39 -12.37
C ASP A 160 -1.27 -4.91 -12.25
N VAL A 161 -0.33 -4.59 -11.34
CA VAL A 161 0.04 -3.23 -10.95
C VAL A 161 1.47 -2.84 -11.31
N SER A 162 2.34 -3.81 -11.51
CA SER A 162 3.74 -3.60 -11.86
C SER A 162 3.90 -3.02 -13.27
N THR A 163 4.95 -2.21 -13.45
CA THR A 163 5.33 -1.71 -14.77
C THR A 163 5.65 -2.85 -15.75
N PRO A 164 5.23 -2.79 -17.02
CA PRO A 164 5.56 -3.83 -18.00
C PRO A 164 6.99 -3.77 -18.53
N LYS A 165 7.72 -2.70 -18.27
CA LYS A 165 9.12 -2.49 -18.70
C LYS A 165 9.82 -1.52 -17.77
N THR A 166 11.13 -1.67 -17.65
CA THR A 166 11.98 -0.75 -16.90
C THR A 166 11.88 0.67 -17.43
N TYR A 167 11.74 1.62 -16.51
CA TYR A 167 11.88 3.05 -16.82
C TYR A 167 12.79 3.72 -15.79
N VAL A 168 13.36 4.88 -16.16
CA VAL A 168 14.32 5.60 -15.33
C VAL A 168 13.74 6.92 -14.87
N VAL A 169 13.84 7.17 -13.56
CA VAL A 169 13.60 8.48 -12.96
C VAL A 169 14.98 9.10 -12.69
N PRO A 170 15.36 10.16 -13.42
CA PRO A 170 16.68 10.75 -13.29
C PRO A 170 16.82 11.47 -11.94
N SER A 171 18.05 11.51 -11.43
CA SER A 171 18.36 12.26 -10.21
C SER A 171 18.11 13.75 -10.37
N VAL A 172 17.64 14.40 -9.35
CA VAL A 172 17.57 15.86 -9.28
C VAL A 172 18.96 16.38 -8.88
N GLY A 173 19.57 17.15 -9.74
CA GLY A 173 20.93 17.66 -9.54
C GLY A 173 22.01 16.60 -9.82
N LYS A 174 23.13 16.66 -9.06
CA LYS A 174 24.27 15.74 -9.27
C LYS A 174 23.89 14.32 -8.86
N LYS A 175 24.03 13.37 -9.78
CA LYS A 175 23.86 11.95 -9.48
C LYS A 175 24.91 11.47 -8.49
N LYS A 176 24.46 10.84 -7.40
CA LYS A 176 25.28 10.27 -6.34
C LYS A 176 25.23 8.74 -6.33
N PHE A 177 24.04 8.17 -6.57
CA PHE A 177 23.76 6.74 -6.49
C PHE A 177 22.80 6.30 -7.59
N VAL A 178 22.80 5.00 -7.86
CA VAL A 178 21.85 4.29 -8.72
C VAL A 178 21.08 3.28 -7.85
N VAL A 179 19.75 3.28 -7.95
CA VAL A 179 18.88 2.32 -7.25
C VAL A 179 18.07 1.52 -8.26
N ALA A 180 18.11 0.20 -8.15
CA ALA A 180 17.17 -0.71 -8.79
C ALA A 180 15.94 -0.82 -7.89
N ALA A 181 14.81 -0.25 -8.30
CA ALA A 181 13.55 -0.29 -7.58
C ALA A 181 12.63 -1.35 -8.18
N LEU A 182 12.37 -2.44 -7.44
CA LEU A 182 11.44 -3.47 -7.89
C LEU A 182 10.00 -2.97 -7.73
N ASP A 183 9.30 -2.87 -8.84
CA ASP A 183 7.91 -2.37 -8.87
C ASP A 183 6.92 -3.48 -8.51
N LEU A 184 6.55 -3.51 -7.24
CA LEU A 184 5.50 -4.39 -6.72
C LEU A 184 4.14 -3.68 -6.64
N GLY A 185 4.08 -2.43 -7.12
CA GLY A 185 2.97 -1.48 -7.04
C GLY A 185 3.44 -0.13 -6.50
N ILE A 186 4.57 0.35 -7.02
CA ILE A 186 5.27 1.54 -6.52
C ILE A 186 4.42 2.81 -6.64
N LYS A 187 4.37 3.60 -5.57
CA LYS A 187 3.78 4.94 -5.60
C LYS A 187 4.75 5.96 -6.21
N ALA A 188 4.20 6.91 -6.97
CA ALA A 188 4.97 7.94 -7.66
C ALA A 188 5.81 8.82 -6.71
N ALA A 189 5.39 8.99 -5.47
CA ALA A 189 6.13 9.72 -4.45
C ALA A 189 7.50 9.09 -4.16
N THR A 190 7.61 7.77 -4.14
CA THR A 190 8.85 7.05 -3.77
C THR A 190 10.03 7.36 -4.68
N PRO A 191 9.99 7.13 -6.01
CA PRO A 191 11.12 7.45 -6.87
C PRO A 191 11.41 8.95 -6.93
N ARG A 192 10.40 9.82 -6.76
CA ARG A 192 10.60 11.27 -6.66
C ARG A 192 11.42 11.65 -5.42
N MET A 193 11.12 11.05 -4.25
CA MET A 193 11.87 11.32 -3.00
C MET A 193 13.33 10.83 -3.07
N LEU A 194 13.58 9.69 -3.71
CA LEU A 194 14.94 9.21 -3.99
C LEU A 194 15.66 10.14 -4.98
N ALA A 195 15.01 10.54 -6.07
CA ALA A 195 15.59 11.43 -7.08
C ALA A 195 15.99 12.79 -6.47
N GLN A 196 15.18 13.38 -5.60
CA GLN A 196 15.47 14.62 -4.88
C GLN A 196 16.73 14.53 -4.01
N ARG A 197 17.16 13.31 -3.62
CA ARG A 197 18.37 13.03 -2.84
C ARG A 197 19.59 12.71 -3.72
N GLY A 198 19.46 12.87 -5.05
CA GLY A 198 20.54 12.63 -6.01
C GLY A 198 20.64 11.16 -6.45
N VAL A 199 19.56 10.39 -6.34
CA VAL A 199 19.50 9.00 -6.80
C VAL A 199 18.88 8.94 -8.19
N GLU A 200 19.52 8.23 -9.11
CA GLU A 200 18.90 7.75 -10.34
C GLU A 200 18.18 6.45 -10.05
N VAL A 201 16.86 6.39 -10.30
CA VAL A 201 16.05 5.24 -9.95
C VAL A 201 15.62 4.50 -11.21
N HIS A 202 16.05 3.26 -11.34
CA HIS A 202 15.59 2.32 -12.36
C HIS A 202 14.41 1.54 -11.78
N VAL A 203 13.19 1.91 -12.17
CA VAL A 203 11.97 1.21 -11.75
C VAL A 203 11.77 0.01 -12.67
N MET A 204 11.86 -1.19 -12.11
CA MET A 204 11.94 -2.45 -12.83
C MET A 204 10.69 -3.30 -12.59
N PRO A 205 10.25 -4.10 -13.58
CA PRO A 205 9.14 -5.05 -13.42
C PRO A 205 9.34 -5.99 -12.23
N HIS A 206 8.22 -6.46 -11.65
CA HIS A 206 8.22 -7.39 -10.51
C HIS A 206 8.90 -8.74 -10.80
N ASP A 207 8.96 -9.15 -12.06
CA ASP A 207 9.54 -10.41 -12.56
C ASP A 207 10.97 -10.24 -13.09
N SER A 208 11.62 -9.09 -12.82
CA SER A 208 13.03 -8.87 -13.16
C SER A 208 13.92 -9.88 -12.48
N THR A 209 14.94 -10.35 -13.20
CA THR A 209 15.92 -11.31 -12.69
C THR A 209 17.03 -10.63 -11.88
N PHE A 210 17.85 -11.42 -11.19
CA PHE A 210 19.02 -10.89 -10.48
C PHE A 210 20.04 -10.27 -11.46
N GLU A 211 20.19 -10.86 -12.64
CA GLU A 211 21.04 -10.37 -13.73
C GLU A 211 20.54 -9.00 -14.24
N ASP A 212 19.22 -8.81 -14.38
CA ASP A 212 18.64 -7.53 -14.76
C ASP A 212 18.95 -6.44 -13.73
N ILE A 213 18.86 -6.79 -12.43
CA ILE A 213 19.24 -5.88 -11.34
C ILE A 213 20.71 -5.51 -11.44
N LEU A 214 21.60 -6.47 -11.61
CA LEU A 214 23.03 -6.22 -11.72
C LEU A 214 23.41 -5.40 -12.97
N ALA A 215 22.65 -5.56 -14.06
CA ALA A 215 22.93 -4.86 -15.33
C ALA A 215 22.84 -3.33 -15.22
N VAL A 216 22.08 -2.79 -14.25
CA VAL A 216 22.00 -1.34 -14.00
C VAL A 216 23.08 -0.84 -13.03
N HIS A 217 23.98 -1.72 -12.56
CA HIS A 217 25.07 -1.43 -11.60
C HIS A 217 24.56 -0.66 -10.36
N PRO A 218 23.61 -1.21 -9.60
CA PRO A 218 22.96 -0.48 -8.52
C PRO A 218 23.86 -0.37 -7.28
N ASP A 219 23.81 0.79 -6.63
CA ASP A 219 24.37 0.99 -5.29
C ASP A 219 23.44 0.43 -4.20
N GLY A 220 22.16 0.27 -4.52
CA GLY A 220 21.15 -0.32 -3.64
C GLY A 220 19.92 -0.81 -4.38
N VAL A 221 19.15 -1.67 -3.72
CA VAL A 221 17.87 -2.21 -4.21
C VAL A 221 16.74 -1.68 -3.33
N PHE A 222 15.67 -1.22 -3.96
CA PHE A 222 14.46 -0.77 -3.28
C PHE A 222 13.32 -1.75 -3.56
N LEU A 223 12.63 -2.20 -2.51
CA LEU A 223 11.45 -3.06 -2.60
C LEU A 223 10.21 -2.22 -2.31
N SER A 224 9.36 -2.02 -3.30
CA SER A 224 8.22 -1.11 -3.18
C SER A 224 7.05 -1.70 -2.39
N ASN A 225 6.10 -0.84 -2.07
CA ASN A 225 4.75 -1.22 -1.65
C ASN A 225 4.03 -2.00 -2.77
N GLY A 226 2.90 -2.65 -2.42
CA GLY A 226 2.10 -3.40 -3.38
C GLY A 226 0.89 -4.11 -2.77
N PRO A 227 0.00 -4.65 -3.61
CA PRO A 227 -1.19 -5.37 -3.21
C PRO A 227 -0.99 -6.88 -3.12
N GLY A 228 -1.94 -7.55 -2.47
CA GLY A 228 -2.05 -9.02 -2.46
C GLY A 228 -1.43 -9.67 -1.24
N ASP A 229 -1.21 -10.98 -1.34
CA ASP A 229 -0.63 -11.80 -0.28
C ASP A 229 0.87 -12.00 -0.52
N PRO A 230 1.75 -11.52 0.37
CA PRO A 230 3.20 -11.67 0.20
C PRO A 230 3.66 -13.14 0.18
N ALA A 231 2.87 -14.07 0.70
CA ALA A 231 3.20 -15.49 0.67
C ALA A 231 3.21 -16.07 -0.76
N THR A 232 2.55 -15.41 -1.72
CA THR A 232 2.50 -15.84 -3.12
C THR A 232 3.74 -15.46 -3.94
N MET A 233 4.62 -14.60 -3.41
CA MET A 233 5.74 -13.98 -4.11
C MET A 233 7.04 -14.83 -4.04
N THR A 234 6.95 -16.12 -4.30
CA THR A 234 8.09 -17.05 -4.12
C THR A 234 9.32 -16.63 -4.92
N GLU A 235 9.16 -16.28 -6.19
CA GLU A 235 10.27 -15.88 -7.07
C GLU A 235 10.93 -14.57 -6.60
N THR A 236 10.12 -13.58 -6.21
CA THR A 236 10.63 -12.31 -5.68
C THR A 236 11.36 -12.51 -4.35
N ILE A 237 10.89 -13.43 -3.49
CA ILE A 237 11.55 -13.77 -2.23
C ILE A 237 12.94 -14.38 -2.51
N GLU A 238 13.04 -15.29 -3.48
CA GLU A 238 14.34 -15.86 -3.89
C GLU A 238 15.27 -14.80 -4.50
N LEU A 239 14.74 -13.90 -5.33
CA LEU A 239 15.49 -12.76 -5.86
C LEU A 239 16.09 -11.91 -4.73
N VAL A 240 15.29 -11.59 -3.70
CA VAL A 240 15.76 -10.81 -2.54
C VAL A 240 16.84 -11.56 -1.76
N ARG A 241 16.76 -12.90 -1.67
CA ARG A 241 17.82 -13.74 -1.09
C ARG A 241 19.15 -13.64 -1.84
N LEU A 242 19.10 -13.59 -3.18
CA LEU A 242 20.31 -13.38 -4.00
C LEU A 242 20.90 -11.98 -3.75
N VAL A 243 20.06 -10.94 -3.68
CA VAL A 243 20.48 -9.57 -3.40
C VAL A 243 21.14 -9.47 -2.01
N LEU A 244 20.55 -10.11 -0.98
CA LEU A 244 21.12 -10.21 0.37
C LEU A 244 22.47 -10.92 0.36
N GLY A 245 22.57 -12.05 -0.36
CA GLY A 245 23.82 -12.81 -0.51
C GLY A 245 24.93 -12.01 -1.20
N ALA A 246 24.58 -11.14 -2.14
CA ALA A 246 25.51 -10.21 -2.78
C ALA A 246 25.84 -8.98 -1.93
N GLN A 247 25.27 -8.87 -0.75
CA GLN A 247 25.44 -7.75 0.18
C GLN A 247 25.11 -6.37 -0.45
N ILE A 248 24.18 -6.31 -1.38
CA ILE A 248 23.69 -5.06 -1.95
C ILE A 248 22.73 -4.41 -0.94
N PRO A 249 22.87 -3.11 -0.64
CA PRO A 249 21.98 -2.40 0.28
C PRO A 249 20.51 -2.52 -0.13
N ILE A 250 19.62 -2.86 0.84
CA ILE A 250 18.19 -3.02 0.61
C ILE A 250 17.40 -2.09 1.52
N PHE A 251 16.42 -1.39 0.94
CA PHE A 251 15.35 -0.74 1.68
C PHE A 251 13.99 -1.23 1.17
N GLY A 252 13.13 -1.71 2.08
CA GLY A 252 11.79 -2.20 1.76
C GLY A 252 10.69 -1.40 2.46
N ILE A 253 9.63 -1.05 1.73
CA ILE A 253 8.46 -0.35 2.26
C ILE A 253 7.21 -1.22 2.10
N CYS A 254 6.41 -1.35 3.15
CA CYS A 254 5.10 -1.99 3.20
C CYS A 254 5.15 -3.44 2.67
N PHE A 255 4.71 -3.71 1.45
CA PHE A 255 4.83 -5.03 0.84
C PHE A 255 6.30 -5.46 0.71
N GLY A 256 7.21 -4.51 0.38
CA GLY A 256 8.66 -4.76 0.35
C GLY A 256 9.24 -5.13 1.71
N HIS A 257 8.71 -4.60 2.82
CA HIS A 257 9.05 -5.04 4.17
C HIS A 257 8.64 -6.51 4.40
N GLN A 258 7.44 -6.88 3.97
CA GLN A 258 6.94 -8.25 4.10
C GLN A 258 7.78 -9.23 3.26
N ILE A 259 8.15 -8.85 2.04
CA ILE A 259 9.02 -9.66 1.16
C ILE A 259 10.42 -9.82 1.77
N LEU A 260 11.03 -8.73 2.28
CA LEU A 260 12.31 -8.81 2.97
C LEU A 260 12.23 -9.72 4.20
N GLY A 261 11.20 -9.58 5.03
CA GLY A 261 11.00 -10.45 6.19
C GLY A 261 10.85 -11.92 5.81
N ARG A 262 10.13 -12.22 4.74
CA ARG A 262 10.03 -13.59 4.22
C ARG A 262 11.37 -14.13 3.67
N ALA A 263 12.15 -13.29 3.01
CA ALA A 263 13.50 -13.66 2.55
C ALA A 263 14.42 -14.00 3.72
N LEU A 264 14.25 -13.33 4.86
CA LEU A 264 14.95 -13.59 6.12
C LEU A 264 14.41 -14.81 6.89
N GLY A 265 13.32 -15.43 6.43
CA GLY A 265 12.77 -16.66 7.01
C GLY A 265 11.56 -16.48 7.91
N PHE A 266 11.00 -15.27 8.03
CA PHE A 266 9.79 -15.03 8.81
C PHE A 266 8.51 -15.36 8.05
N GLU A 267 7.46 -15.73 8.80
CA GLU A 267 6.11 -15.89 8.26
C GLU A 267 5.37 -14.56 8.22
N THR A 268 4.42 -14.45 7.29
CA THR A 268 3.42 -13.40 7.28
C THR A 268 2.06 -13.94 7.69
N TYR A 269 1.24 -13.09 8.30
CA TYR A 269 -0.12 -13.44 8.69
C TYR A 269 -1.09 -12.31 8.32
N LYS A 270 -2.35 -12.68 8.08
CA LYS A 270 -3.39 -11.70 7.78
C LYS A 270 -3.90 -11.08 9.09
N LEU A 271 -3.88 -9.74 9.16
CA LEU A 271 -4.51 -8.99 10.23
C LEU A 271 -6.03 -9.07 10.13
N GLN A 272 -6.72 -8.97 11.25
CA GLN A 272 -8.18 -9.07 11.31
C GLN A 272 -8.85 -8.02 10.39
N PHE A 273 -8.45 -6.75 10.48
CA PHE A 273 -8.98 -5.68 9.62
C PHE A 273 -7.88 -4.82 8.96
N GLY A 274 -6.61 -5.10 9.27
CA GLY A 274 -5.44 -4.37 8.75
C GLY A 274 -5.29 -2.96 9.32
N HIS A 275 -4.18 -2.30 8.98
CA HIS A 275 -3.91 -0.91 9.31
C HIS A 275 -4.09 -0.04 8.08
N ARG A 276 -5.02 0.93 8.14
CA ARG A 276 -5.26 1.92 7.09
C ARG A 276 -5.63 3.25 7.69
N GLY A 277 -4.80 4.25 7.42
CA GLY A 277 -4.95 5.59 7.94
C GLY A 277 -3.63 6.34 7.97
N ILE A 278 -3.70 7.61 8.33
CA ILE A 278 -2.56 8.53 8.31
C ILE A 278 -2.16 9.01 9.73
N ASN A 279 -2.56 8.29 10.76
CA ASN A 279 -2.39 8.68 12.16
C ASN A 279 -2.04 7.50 13.08
N GLN A 280 -1.27 6.55 12.59
CA GLN A 280 -0.87 5.37 13.36
C GLN A 280 0.43 5.67 14.14
N PRO A 281 0.43 5.48 15.48
CA PRO A 281 1.62 5.69 16.29
C PRO A 281 2.53 4.47 16.21
N VAL A 282 3.78 4.70 15.81
CA VAL A 282 4.82 3.67 15.74
C VAL A 282 6.00 4.11 16.58
N ILE A 283 6.51 3.23 17.42
CA ILE A 283 7.72 3.49 18.19
C ILE A 283 8.95 2.96 17.45
N ASP A 284 9.94 3.83 17.24
CA ASP A 284 11.30 3.44 16.90
C ASP A 284 12.01 2.98 18.18
N LYS A 285 12.33 1.71 18.25
CA LYS A 285 12.96 1.09 19.43
C LYS A 285 14.41 1.57 19.65
N ASN A 286 15.09 2.00 18.59
CA ASN A 286 16.47 2.46 18.68
C ASN A 286 16.55 3.87 19.26
N THR A 287 15.62 4.74 18.88
CA THR A 287 15.61 6.14 19.35
C THR A 287 14.61 6.38 20.49
N GLN A 288 13.70 5.44 20.76
CA GLN A 288 12.57 5.56 21.69
C GLN A 288 11.60 6.68 21.35
N LYS A 289 11.61 7.15 20.09
CA LYS A 289 10.68 8.16 19.60
C LYS A 289 9.43 7.51 19.05
N VAL A 290 8.30 8.16 19.24
CA VAL A 290 7.03 7.82 18.62
C VAL A 290 6.85 8.70 17.39
N GLU A 291 6.63 8.07 16.26
CA GLU A 291 6.31 8.72 15.00
C GLU A 291 4.84 8.49 14.65
N ILE A 292 4.21 9.49 14.05
CA ILE A 292 2.89 9.34 13.47
C ILE A 292 3.07 8.96 12.01
N THR A 293 2.46 7.85 11.60
CA THR A 293 2.77 7.22 10.32
C THR A 293 1.51 6.92 9.51
N ALA A 294 1.70 6.79 8.18
CA ALA A 294 0.64 6.40 7.24
C ALA A 294 0.73 4.91 6.93
N HIS A 295 -0.41 4.22 6.95
CA HIS A 295 -0.49 2.79 6.74
C HIS A 295 -1.54 2.42 5.69
N ASN A 296 -1.25 1.36 4.94
CA ASN A 296 -2.19 0.63 4.12
C ASN A 296 -1.71 -0.82 3.94
N HIS A 297 -1.95 -1.67 4.94
CA HIS A 297 -1.60 -3.09 4.82
C HIS A 297 -2.62 -3.99 5.53
N GLY A 298 -2.81 -5.20 5.00
CA GLY A 298 -3.68 -6.23 5.56
C GLY A 298 -2.91 -7.45 6.07
N PHE A 299 -1.59 -7.50 5.83
CA PHE A 299 -0.70 -8.54 6.33
C PHE A 299 0.41 -7.92 7.16
N ALA A 300 1.00 -8.72 8.05
CA ALA A 300 2.12 -8.32 8.90
C ALA A 300 3.11 -9.47 9.07
N LEU A 301 4.34 -9.15 9.50
CA LEU A 301 5.38 -10.13 9.80
C LEU A 301 5.23 -10.68 11.21
N LYS A 302 5.50 -11.97 11.35
CA LYS A 302 5.61 -12.66 12.63
C LYS A 302 7.09 -12.77 13.01
N ALA A 303 7.64 -11.72 13.64
CA ALA A 303 9.03 -11.67 14.10
C ALA A 303 9.08 -11.33 15.60
N PRO A 304 10.17 -11.73 16.33
CA PRO A 304 10.30 -11.43 17.75
C PRO A 304 10.52 -9.93 17.97
N THR A 305 9.70 -9.33 18.84
CA THR A 305 9.77 -7.88 19.13
C THR A 305 10.73 -7.53 20.27
N ASP A 306 11.09 -8.48 21.10
CA ASP A 306 11.82 -8.26 22.38
C ASP A 306 13.26 -8.77 22.37
N ALA A 307 13.66 -9.45 21.28
CA ALA A 307 14.98 -10.04 21.16
C ALA A 307 15.55 -9.86 19.75
N GLN A 308 16.87 -9.90 19.65
CA GLN A 308 17.52 -10.05 18.35
C GLN A 308 17.25 -11.43 17.78
N PHE A 309 17.21 -11.52 16.46
CA PHE A 309 17.10 -12.78 15.73
C PHE A 309 18.36 -13.04 14.92
N THR A 310 18.59 -14.31 14.58
CA THR A 310 19.72 -14.72 13.73
C THR A 310 19.18 -15.28 12.42
N THR A 311 19.79 -14.84 11.32
CA THR A 311 19.50 -15.35 9.96
C THR A 311 20.78 -15.86 9.31
N VAL A 312 20.66 -16.49 8.15
CA VAL A 312 21.82 -16.87 7.33
C VAL A 312 22.62 -15.66 6.80
N TYR A 313 22.03 -14.45 6.87
CA TYR A 313 22.64 -13.20 6.45
C TYR A 313 23.16 -12.35 7.64
N GLY A 314 23.21 -12.94 8.82
CA GLY A 314 23.68 -12.31 10.06
C GLY A 314 22.55 -12.00 11.07
N PRO A 315 22.93 -11.40 12.20
CA PRO A 315 21.98 -10.99 13.25
C PRO A 315 21.12 -9.81 12.80
N GLY A 316 19.90 -9.75 13.32
CA GLY A 316 18.98 -8.66 13.05
C GLY A 316 18.06 -8.39 14.22
N GLU A 317 17.26 -7.37 14.11
CA GLU A 317 16.28 -6.97 15.13
C GLU A 317 15.04 -6.31 14.52
N VAL A 318 13.95 -6.34 15.28
CA VAL A 318 12.76 -5.52 15.00
C VAL A 318 13.02 -4.10 15.52
N THR A 319 12.98 -3.13 14.61
CA THR A 319 13.30 -1.73 14.88
C THR A 319 12.07 -0.89 15.22
N HIS A 320 10.92 -1.21 14.66
CA HIS A 320 9.69 -0.43 14.81
C HIS A 320 8.51 -1.35 15.18
N VAL A 321 7.63 -0.84 16.04
CA VAL A 321 6.44 -1.56 16.53
C VAL A 321 5.27 -0.59 16.63
N CYS A 322 4.09 -1.02 16.17
CA CYS A 322 2.85 -0.27 16.33
C CYS A 322 2.44 -0.23 17.80
N LEU A 323 2.17 0.96 18.33
CA LEU A 323 1.76 1.13 19.73
C LEU A 323 0.31 0.72 20.00
N ASN A 324 -0.52 0.57 18.97
CA ASN A 324 -1.92 0.21 19.14
C ASN A 324 -2.11 -1.29 19.45
N ASP A 325 -1.26 -2.16 18.88
CA ASP A 325 -1.47 -3.61 18.93
C ASP A 325 -0.18 -4.45 18.93
N GLY A 326 1.00 -3.82 18.90
CA GLY A 326 2.28 -4.51 18.96
C GLY A 326 2.71 -5.17 17.63
N VAL A 327 2.07 -4.85 16.52
CA VAL A 327 2.46 -5.35 15.20
C VAL A 327 3.85 -4.86 14.83
N VAL A 328 4.64 -5.75 14.19
CA VAL A 328 5.98 -5.44 13.69
C VAL A 328 5.89 -4.44 12.53
N GLU A 329 6.53 -3.29 12.70
CA GLU A 329 6.49 -2.17 11.78
C GLU A 329 7.84 -1.85 11.12
N GLY A 330 8.90 -2.57 11.49
CA GLY A 330 10.20 -2.43 10.86
C GLY A 330 11.21 -3.43 11.38
N LEU A 331 12.19 -3.74 10.54
CA LEU A 331 13.32 -4.60 10.88
C LEU A 331 14.62 -4.14 10.22
N GLN A 332 15.75 -4.59 10.76
CA GLN A 332 17.07 -4.40 10.16
C GLN A 332 18.00 -5.59 10.40
N LEU A 333 18.98 -5.76 9.53
CA LEU A 333 20.18 -6.55 9.78
C LEU A 333 21.24 -5.68 10.44
N LEU A 334 21.88 -6.17 11.51
CA LEU A 334 22.84 -5.40 12.31
C LEU A 334 24.22 -5.30 11.63
N GLU A 335 24.65 -6.38 10.97
CA GLU A 335 25.91 -6.48 10.24
C GLU A 335 25.71 -6.44 8.73
N GLY A 336 24.47 -6.47 8.27
CA GLY A 336 24.09 -6.44 6.87
C GLY A 336 23.62 -5.06 6.41
N ALA A 337 23.43 -4.95 5.10
CA ALA A 337 23.01 -3.72 4.46
C ALA A 337 21.50 -3.72 4.14
N ALA A 338 20.63 -4.15 5.08
CA ALA A 338 19.19 -4.22 4.81
C ALA A 338 18.36 -3.70 6.00
N PHE A 339 17.35 -2.90 5.67
CA PHE A 339 16.29 -2.50 6.60
C PHE A 339 14.97 -2.28 5.87
N SER A 340 13.88 -2.27 6.63
CA SER A 340 12.56 -2.05 6.07
C SER A 340 11.57 -1.52 7.11
N VAL A 341 10.50 -0.88 6.61
CA VAL A 341 9.36 -0.44 7.41
C VAL A 341 8.04 -0.86 6.77
N GLN A 342 7.05 -1.17 7.61
CA GLN A 342 5.72 -1.60 7.17
C GLN A 342 4.83 -0.43 6.74
N TYR A 343 5.04 0.74 7.34
CA TYR A 343 4.34 1.97 7.04
C TYR A 343 4.96 2.72 5.85
N HIS A 344 4.36 3.84 5.47
CA HIS A 344 4.69 4.61 4.27
C HIS A 344 5.40 5.92 4.61
N PRO A 345 6.76 5.97 4.65
CA PRO A 345 7.51 7.20 4.90
C PRO A 345 7.43 8.21 3.76
N GLU A 346 7.00 7.77 2.57
CA GLU A 346 6.74 8.61 1.40
C GLU A 346 5.35 9.27 1.42
N ALA A 347 4.55 9.06 2.46
CA ALA A 347 3.15 9.46 2.55
C ALA A 347 2.88 10.87 2.01
N ALA A 348 2.26 10.96 0.82
CA ALA A 348 1.94 12.22 0.18
C ALA A 348 0.79 12.93 0.91
N ALA A 349 -0.20 12.17 1.37
CA ALA A 349 -1.34 12.63 2.17
C ALA A 349 -1.20 12.16 3.61
N GLY A 350 -0.20 12.63 4.32
CA GLY A 350 0.01 12.20 5.71
C GLY A 350 1.21 12.84 6.37
N PRO A 351 1.59 12.37 7.56
CA PRO A 351 2.74 12.87 8.29
C PRO A 351 4.04 12.53 7.56
N HIS A 352 5.00 13.44 7.68
CA HIS A 352 6.34 13.30 7.08
C HIS A 352 7.42 12.95 8.09
N ASP A 353 7.06 12.55 9.31
CA ASP A 353 7.97 12.26 10.41
C ASP A 353 9.05 11.24 10.05
N ALA A 354 8.67 10.25 9.23
CA ALA A 354 9.53 9.15 8.83
C ALA A 354 10.32 9.38 7.51
N ALA A 355 10.24 10.58 6.91
CA ALA A 355 10.91 10.86 5.62
C ALA A 355 12.45 10.71 5.68
N TYR A 356 13.04 10.78 6.88
CA TYR A 356 14.48 10.56 7.13
C TYR A 356 14.95 9.14 6.77
N LEU A 357 14.04 8.17 6.66
CA LEU A 357 14.39 6.79 6.27
C LEU A 357 14.96 6.72 4.85
N PHE A 358 14.57 7.63 3.97
CA PHE A 358 15.22 7.76 2.67
C PHE A 358 16.66 8.24 2.81
N ASP A 359 16.96 9.18 3.71
CA ASP A 359 18.32 9.65 3.99
C ASP A 359 19.16 8.53 4.61
N ARG A 360 18.56 7.72 5.50
CA ARG A 360 19.19 6.50 6.04
C ARG A 360 19.58 5.52 4.94
N PHE A 361 18.76 5.35 3.91
CA PHE A 361 19.11 4.49 2.77
C PHE A 361 20.26 5.05 1.95
N ILE A 362 20.31 6.37 1.73
CA ILE A 362 21.45 7.05 1.11
C ILE A 362 22.75 6.80 1.90
N ASP A 363 22.70 6.97 3.22
CA ASP A 363 23.87 6.74 4.11
C ASP A 363 24.32 5.27 4.06
N LEU A 364 23.38 4.32 3.99
CA LEU A 364 23.67 2.90 3.89
C LEU A 364 24.44 2.57 2.61
N MET A 365 23.99 3.09 1.45
CA MET A 365 24.71 2.95 0.18
C MET A 365 26.09 3.61 0.22
N GLY A 366 26.21 4.80 0.85
CA GLY A 366 27.47 5.52 0.97
C GLY A 366 28.53 4.82 1.83
N LYS A 367 28.14 3.97 2.78
CA LYS A 367 29.08 3.17 3.59
C LYS A 367 29.73 2.06 2.77
N LYS A 368 29.01 1.43 1.85
CA LYS A 368 29.50 0.36 0.99
C LYS A 368 30.57 0.87 -0.01
N VAL A 369 30.43 2.11 -0.50
CA VAL A 369 31.41 2.71 -1.44
C VAL A 369 32.76 2.97 -0.77
N LYS A 370 32.83 3.03 0.56
CA LYS A 370 34.06 3.32 1.34
C LYS A 370 34.75 2.05 1.88
N ALA A 371 34.12 0.90 1.81
CA ALA A 371 34.66 -0.39 2.24
C ALA A 371 35.24 -1.17 1.06
#